data_20255860974eaf99594574233de076d0
#
_entry.id   20255860974eaf99594574233de076d0
#
_cell.length_a   1.000
_cell.length_b   1.000
_cell.length_c   1.000
_cell.angle_alpha   90.00
_cell.angle_beta   90.00
_cell.angle_gamma   90.00
#
_symmetry.space_group_name_H-M   'P 1'
#
loop_
_entity.id
_entity.type
_entity.pdbx_description
1 polymer ?
#
loop_
_entity_poly.entity_id
_entity_poly.type
_entity_poly.pdbx_seq_one_letter_code
_entity_poly.pdbx_strand_id
1 'polypeptide(L)'
;MSTTRRTKQLAATAAAAALGVTALAGCGSSDKSASGSGGTKGSGSKTVTLVSHDSFNASPDVLKEFTKETGYTVKVLKSGDAGVALNQEILTKGSPRGDVFFGVDNTLLSRALDSGLFTPYEAKGIDRVAADTRLDGAEHRVTPIDTGDICVNYDKKYFADKKLAPPRSFDDLAKPAYKNLLVTENAATSSPGLGFLLGTVATYGDKGYQDYWKKLKSNGVKVVDGWEQAYNEEFSGSAGGRKAKADRPLVVSYASSPPVEVLYAKPQPAEAPTGVATGTCFRQIEFAGLLNGAKNEAGGKALLDFLISKRFQEDMPLNMFVNPVTEGAKLPELFTKFGATVDRPTTVAPDRISKNREQWVQSWSSLVVK
;
A
#
# COMPACT_ATOMS: atom_id res chain seq x y z
N MET A 1 60.08 7.87 7.72
CA MET A 1 60.32 6.56 8.35
C MET A 1 59.09 5.74 8.02
N SER A 2 59.12 5.04 6.95
CA SER A 2 59.57 3.66 6.73
C SER A 2 58.50 2.67 7.21
N THR A 3 57.80 2.14 6.21
CA THR A 3 57.65 0.75 5.76
C THR A 3 56.63 -0.08 6.59
N THR A 4 55.73 -0.87 6.07
CA THR A 4 55.91 -1.95 5.07
C THR A 4 54.55 -2.51 4.57
N ARG A 5 54.47 -2.72 3.28
CA ARG A 5 53.47 -3.59 2.58
C ARG A 5 53.64 -5.04 2.99
N ARG A 6 52.52 -5.79 3.05
CA ARG A 6 52.52 -7.23 2.82
C ARG A 6 51.32 -7.65 1.99
N THR A 7 51.57 -7.88 0.71
CA THR A 7 50.86 -8.73 -0.23
C THR A 7 51.01 -10.20 0.16
N LYS A 8 49.95 -10.98 0.11
CA LYS A 8 50.03 -12.45 -0.08
C LYS A 8 49.06 -12.87 -1.16
N GLN A 9 49.64 -13.19 -2.31
CA GLN A 9 49.10 -14.10 -3.32
C GLN A 9 49.27 -15.55 -2.83
N LEU A 10 48.39 -16.43 -3.30
CA LEU A 10 48.57 -17.86 -3.53
C LEU A 10 47.16 -18.42 -3.77
N ALA A 11 46.82 -19.20 -4.68
CA ALA A 11 47.36 -19.93 -5.82
C ALA A 11 46.21 -20.86 -6.25
N ALA A 12 46.01 -20.98 -7.51
CA ALA A 12 45.03 -21.86 -8.15
C ALA A 12 45.47 -23.34 -8.02
N THR A 13 44.50 -24.22 -7.87
CA THR A 13 44.67 -25.62 -8.26
C THR A 13 43.43 -26.13 -8.99
N ALA A 14 43.61 -26.42 -10.26
CA ALA A 14 42.73 -27.19 -11.11
C ALA A 14 42.92 -28.68 -10.84
N ALA A 15 41.82 -29.43 -10.81
CA ALA A 15 41.84 -30.89 -10.96
C ALA A 15 40.67 -31.31 -11.84
N ALA A 16 40.98 -31.77 -13.01
CA ALA A 16 40.14 -32.48 -13.98
C ALA A 16 40.28 -33.98 -13.75
N ALA A 17 39.22 -34.74 -13.95
CA ALA A 17 39.11 -36.13 -14.38
C ALA A 17 37.75 -36.68 -13.96
N ALA A 18 37.04 -37.55 -14.66
CA ALA A 18 37.06 -38.18 -15.94
C ALA A 18 35.73 -38.96 -16.07
N LEU A 19 35.34 -39.19 -17.29
CA LEU A 19 34.16 -39.91 -17.77
C LEU A 19 33.94 -41.30 -17.18
N GLY A 20 32.65 -41.65 -17.02
CA GLY A 20 32.17 -43.01 -16.79
C GLY A 20 30.79 -43.22 -17.42
N VAL A 21 30.80 -43.67 -18.68
CA VAL A 21 29.60 -44.15 -19.39
C VAL A 21 29.40 -45.60 -19.06
N THR A 22 28.20 -45.97 -18.56
CA THR A 22 27.70 -47.37 -18.64
C THR A 22 26.28 -47.39 -19.09
N ALA A 23 26.09 -47.79 -20.34
CA ALA A 23 24.83 -48.24 -20.90
C ALA A 23 24.56 -49.69 -20.49
N LEU A 24 23.35 -49.98 -20.02
CA LEU A 24 22.82 -51.34 -19.98
C LEU A 24 21.41 -51.31 -20.48
N ALA A 25 21.23 -51.90 -21.65
CA ALA A 25 19.96 -52.25 -22.25
C ALA A 25 19.39 -53.49 -21.55
N GLY A 26 18.10 -53.48 -21.33
CA GLY A 26 17.31 -54.63 -20.89
C GLY A 26 15.91 -54.53 -21.49
N CYS A 27 15.66 -55.29 -22.54
CA CYS A 27 14.35 -55.56 -23.12
C CYS A 27 13.58 -56.53 -22.25
N GLY A 28 12.25 -56.39 -22.24
CA GLY A 28 11.38 -57.53 -22.09
C GLY A 28 10.05 -57.32 -21.36
N SER A 29 9.05 -57.33 -22.18
CA SER A 29 7.73 -58.00 -22.07
C SER A 29 6.49 -57.20 -21.72
N SER A 30 5.67 -57.21 -22.70
CA SER A 30 4.25 -56.84 -22.72
C SER A 30 3.43 -57.54 -21.66
N ASP A 31 2.53 -56.83 -20.98
CA ASP A 31 1.18 -57.33 -20.83
C ASP A 31 0.16 -56.21 -20.57
N LYS A 32 -1.07 -56.49 -21.00
CA LYS A 32 -2.22 -55.71 -21.31
C LYS A 32 -2.90 -54.97 -20.15
N SER A 33 -3.43 -53.81 -20.54
CA SER A 33 -4.78 -53.30 -20.28
C SER A 33 -5.29 -53.23 -18.84
N ALA A 34 -5.39 -51.99 -18.33
CA ALA A 34 -6.56 -51.53 -17.61
C ALA A 34 -6.67 -49.99 -17.77
N SER A 35 -7.70 -49.57 -18.53
CA SER A 35 -8.16 -48.22 -18.60
C SER A 35 -8.68 -47.80 -17.24
N GLY A 36 -7.86 -47.05 -16.51
CA GLY A 36 -8.25 -46.30 -15.32
C GLY A 36 -8.07 -44.83 -15.64
N SER A 37 -9.16 -44.17 -16.01
CA SER A 37 -9.23 -42.71 -16.07
C SER A 37 -9.05 -42.13 -14.67
N GLY A 38 -7.80 -42.13 -14.24
CA GLY A 38 -7.37 -41.40 -13.05
C GLY A 38 -6.93 -39.99 -13.48
N GLY A 39 -7.89 -39.04 -13.46
CA GLY A 39 -7.54 -37.65 -13.56
C GLY A 39 -6.47 -37.32 -12.52
N THR A 40 -5.27 -37.10 -12.99
CA THR A 40 -4.22 -36.43 -12.20
C THR A 40 -4.78 -35.09 -11.78
N LYS A 41 -5.35 -35.00 -10.58
CA LYS A 41 -5.51 -33.73 -9.89
C LYS A 41 -4.11 -33.18 -9.75
N GLY A 42 -3.76 -32.24 -10.64
CA GLY A 42 -2.53 -31.48 -10.51
C GLY A 42 -2.49 -30.93 -9.10
N SER A 43 -1.48 -31.32 -8.34
CA SER A 43 -1.16 -30.74 -7.04
C SER A 43 -0.71 -29.30 -7.29
N GLY A 44 -1.67 -28.42 -7.58
CA GLY A 44 -1.43 -26.98 -7.67
C GLY A 44 -0.80 -26.48 -6.36
N SER A 45 0.02 -25.45 -6.45
CA SER A 45 0.61 -24.83 -5.27
C SER A 45 -0.46 -24.53 -4.22
N LYS A 46 -0.24 -24.95 -2.99
CA LYS A 46 -1.10 -24.56 -1.86
C LYS A 46 -0.78 -23.15 -1.34
N THR A 47 0.24 -22.50 -1.87
CA THR A 47 0.64 -21.15 -1.49
C THR A 47 0.10 -20.15 -2.50
N VAL A 48 -0.55 -19.10 -1.99
CA VAL A 48 -0.94 -17.91 -2.73
C VAL A 48 0.00 -16.78 -2.34
N THR A 49 0.66 -16.17 -3.31
CA THR A 49 1.54 -15.03 -3.06
C THR A 49 0.76 -13.72 -3.28
N LEU A 50 0.59 -12.96 -2.20
CA LEU A 50 0.06 -11.60 -2.20
C LEU A 50 1.21 -10.61 -2.30
N VAL A 51 1.33 -9.91 -3.43
CA VAL A 51 2.24 -8.76 -3.55
C VAL A 51 1.53 -7.53 -3.00
N SER A 52 2.20 -6.77 -2.16
CA SER A 52 1.60 -5.60 -1.53
C SER A 52 2.61 -4.51 -1.22
N HIS A 53 2.11 -3.32 -0.86
CA HIS A 53 2.91 -2.26 -0.25
C HIS A 53 3.40 -2.66 1.16
N ASP A 54 4.36 -1.89 1.67
CA ASP A 54 5.06 -2.22 2.93
C ASP A 54 4.15 -2.18 4.16
N SER A 55 3.12 -1.34 4.14
CA SER A 55 2.20 -1.14 5.26
C SER A 55 1.11 -2.21 5.36
N PHE A 56 1.01 -3.13 4.38
CA PHE A 56 0.04 -4.23 4.46
C PHE A 56 0.27 -5.06 5.73
N ASN A 57 -0.79 -5.26 6.49
CA ASN A 57 -0.79 -6.11 7.66
C ASN A 57 -2.16 -6.77 7.86
N ALA A 58 -2.16 -8.02 8.29
CA ALA A 58 -3.35 -8.78 8.67
C ALA A 58 -3.01 -9.62 9.89
N SER A 59 -3.99 -9.85 10.75
CA SER A 59 -3.73 -10.66 11.92
C SER A 59 -3.36 -12.11 11.55
N PRO A 60 -2.45 -12.77 12.29
CA PRO A 60 -2.13 -14.18 12.04
C PRO A 60 -3.37 -15.09 12.08
N ASP A 61 -4.36 -14.73 12.88
CA ASP A 61 -5.56 -15.54 13.06
C ASP A 61 -6.49 -15.44 11.84
N VAL A 62 -6.63 -14.25 11.22
CA VAL A 62 -7.42 -14.11 9.98
C VAL A 62 -6.76 -14.87 8.82
N LEU A 63 -5.43 -14.88 8.74
CA LEU A 63 -4.72 -15.66 7.72
C LEU A 63 -4.81 -17.17 7.95
N LYS A 64 -4.83 -17.63 9.21
CA LYS A 64 -5.09 -19.03 9.54
C LYS A 64 -6.52 -19.46 9.18
N GLU A 65 -7.48 -18.56 9.38
CA GLU A 65 -8.87 -18.83 9.01
C GLU A 65 -9.01 -19.00 7.50
N PHE A 66 -8.41 -18.12 6.70
CA PHE A 66 -8.32 -18.30 5.25
C PHE A 66 -7.76 -19.67 4.88
N THR A 67 -6.66 -20.08 5.55
CA THR A 67 -6.04 -21.38 5.28
C THR A 67 -6.97 -22.54 5.63
N LYS A 68 -7.69 -22.44 6.75
CA LYS A 68 -8.66 -23.46 7.20
C LYS A 68 -9.83 -23.60 6.22
N GLU A 69 -10.35 -22.47 5.72
CA GLU A 69 -11.52 -22.45 4.82
C GLU A 69 -11.18 -22.92 3.41
N THR A 70 -10.01 -22.55 2.90
CA THR A 70 -9.66 -22.72 1.49
C THR A 70 -8.60 -23.79 1.22
N GLY A 71 -7.83 -24.17 2.23
CA GLY A 71 -6.65 -25.04 2.10
C GLY A 71 -5.41 -24.33 1.51
N TYR A 72 -5.51 -23.03 1.20
CA TYR A 72 -4.38 -22.22 0.72
C TYR A 72 -3.72 -21.46 1.86
N THR A 73 -2.40 -21.24 1.76
CA THR A 73 -1.63 -20.41 2.68
C THR A 73 -1.18 -19.14 1.99
N VAL A 74 -1.39 -17.99 2.60
CA VAL A 74 -0.95 -16.70 2.06
C VAL A 74 0.52 -16.45 2.38
N LYS A 75 1.31 -16.13 1.35
CA LYS A 75 2.65 -15.56 1.48
C LYS A 75 2.59 -14.10 1.04
N VAL A 76 2.87 -13.18 1.95
CA VAL A 76 2.93 -11.74 1.65
C VAL A 76 4.32 -11.39 1.14
N LEU A 77 4.39 -10.70 -0.01
CA LEU A 77 5.59 -10.12 -0.61
C LEU A 77 5.45 -8.59 -0.59
N LYS A 78 6.09 -7.95 0.38
CA LYS A 78 6.13 -6.50 0.50
C LYS A 78 7.14 -5.91 -0.51
N SER A 79 6.78 -4.80 -1.18
CA SER A 79 7.49 -4.32 -2.36
C SER A 79 7.68 -2.80 -2.40
N GLY A 80 7.89 -2.19 -1.26
CA GLY A 80 7.96 -0.73 -1.13
C GLY A 80 6.57 -0.09 -1.00
N ASP A 81 6.48 1.22 -1.09
CA ASP A 81 5.19 1.91 -1.09
C ASP A 81 4.42 1.63 -2.40
N ALA A 82 3.12 1.92 -2.43
CA ALA A 82 2.18 1.50 -3.47
C ALA A 82 2.63 1.84 -4.90
N GLY A 83 3.17 3.04 -5.12
CA GLY A 83 3.67 3.46 -6.43
C GLY A 83 4.90 2.66 -6.89
N VAL A 84 5.80 2.32 -5.94
CA VAL A 84 6.98 1.48 -6.20
C VAL A 84 6.54 0.05 -6.51
N ALA A 85 5.66 -0.52 -5.68
CA ALA A 85 5.14 -1.87 -5.85
C ALA A 85 4.44 -2.04 -7.20
N LEU A 86 3.56 -1.10 -7.57
CA LEU A 86 2.88 -1.10 -8.87
C LEU A 86 3.88 -1.03 -10.05
N ASN A 87 4.88 -0.17 -9.96
CA ASN A 87 5.89 -0.06 -11.02
C ASN A 87 6.64 -1.38 -11.23
N GLN A 88 6.99 -2.07 -10.15
CA GLN A 88 7.67 -3.37 -10.23
C GLN A 88 6.78 -4.43 -10.88
N GLU A 89 5.49 -4.49 -10.54
CA GLU A 89 4.56 -5.45 -11.16
C GLU A 89 4.32 -5.15 -12.65
N ILE A 90 4.24 -3.87 -13.05
CA ILE A 90 4.14 -3.48 -14.47
C ILE A 90 5.40 -3.92 -15.25
N LEU A 91 6.60 -3.77 -14.67
CA LEU A 91 7.85 -4.17 -15.30
C LEU A 91 7.98 -5.69 -15.44
N THR A 92 7.36 -6.46 -14.54
CA THR A 92 7.37 -7.93 -14.57
C THR A 92 6.12 -8.54 -15.20
N LYS A 93 5.29 -7.74 -15.85
CA LYS A 93 4.07 -8.17 -16.52
C LYS A 93 4.34 -9.37 -17.44
N GLY A 94 3.49 -10.40 -17.32
CA GLY A 94 3.64 -11.70 -18.04
C GLY A 94 4.46 -12.75 -17.28
N SER A 95 5.20 -12.33 -16.23
CA SER A 95 5.84 -13.22 -15.27
C SER A 95 5.75 -12.60 -13.88
N PRO A 96 4.52 -12.47 -13.33
CA PRO A 96 4.28 -11.73 -12.11
C PRO A 96 5.00 -12.38 -10.92
N ARG A 97 5.35 -11.56 -9.92
CA ARG A 97 6.04 -12.02 -8.72
C ARG A 97 5.11 -12.70 -7.72
N GLY A 98 3.81 -12.56 -7.92
CA GLY A 98 2.77 -13.16 -7.09
C GLY A 98 1.53 -13.55 -7.87
N ASP A 99 0.47 -13.86 -7.13
CA ASP A 99 -0.81 -14.27 -7.69
C ASP A 99 -1.87 -13.15 -7.59
N VAL A 100 -1.81 -12.37 -6.51
CA VAL A 100 -2.68 -11.23 -6.27
C VAL A 100 -1.82 -10.01 -5.96
N PHE A 101 -2.20 -8.85 -6.49
CA PHE A 101 -1.63 -7.57 -6.09
C PHE A 101 -2.66 -6.78 -5.29
N PHE A 102 -2.24 -6.27 -4.12
CA PHE A 102 -3.02 -5.38 -3.25
C PHE A 102 -2.31 -4.04 -3.08
N GLY A 103 -3.07 -2.95 -3.01
CA GLY A 103 -2.57 -1.62 -2.70
C GLY A 103 -2.47 -0.68 -3.91
N VAL A 104 -3.10 -1.04 -5.06
CA VAL A 104 -3.39 -0.02 -6.06
C VAL A 104 -4.60 0.77 -5.60
N ASP A 105 -4.49 2.08 -5.56
CA ASP A 105 -5.59 2.95 -5.17
C ASP A 105 -6.17 3.73 -6.36
N ASN A 106 -7.25 4.48 -6.11
CA ASN A 106 -7.91 5.28 -7.15
C ASN A 106 -6.99 6.32 -7.82
N THR A 107 -5.87 6.70 -7.21
CA THR A 107 -4.88 7.63 -7.81
C THR A 107 -4.00 6.95 -8.86
N LEU A 108 -3.80 5.65 -8.73
CA LEU A 108 -2.95 4.80 -9.57
C LEU A 108 -3.74 3.82 -10.45
N LEU A 109 -5.06 3.70 -10.23
CA LEU A 109 -5.91 2.67 -10.83
C LEU A 109 -5.84 2.65 -12.35
N SER A 110 -6.01 3.79 -13.01
CA SER A 110 -5.97 3.88 -14.48
C SER A 110 -4.66 3.31 -15.04
N ARG A 111 -3.52 3.65 -14.42
CA ARG A 111 -2.21 3.14 -14.83
C ARG A 111 -2.10 1.62 -14.71
N ALA A 112 -2.63 1.07 -13.63
CA ALA A 112 -2.65 -0.38 -13.41
C ALA A 112 -3.53 -1.09 -14.46
N LEU A 113 -4.72 -0.55 -14.72
CA LEU A 113 -5.67 -1.11 -15.69
C LEU A 113 -5.15 -1.00 -17.13
N ASP A 114 -4.63 0.16 -17.53
CA ASP A 114 -4.10 0.41 -18.87
C ASP A 114 -2.85 -0.44 -19.18
N SER A 115 -2.11 -0.83 -18.15
CA SER A 115 -0.97 -1.75 -18.30
C SER A 115 -1.38 -3.18 -18.61
N GLY A 116 -2.66 -3.56 -18.41
CA GLY A 116 -3.13 -4.95 -18.54
C GLY A 116 -2.57 -5.87 -17.46
N LEU A 117 -2.36 -5.33 -16.25
CA LEU A 117 -1.77 -6.06 -15.13
C LEU A 117 -2.68 -7.15 -14.58
N PHE A 118 -4.00 -7.00 -14.69
CA PHE A 118 -4.97 -7.84 -14.02
C PHE A 118 -5.77 -8.72 -14.97
N THR A 119 -6.09 -9.91 -14.50
CA THR A 119 -7.09 -10.81 -15.10
C THR A 119 -8.45 -10.51 -14.47
N PRO A 120 -9.52 -10.30 -15.25
CA PRO A 120 -10.86 -10.09 -14.72
C PRO A 120 -11.32 -11.24 -13.81
N TYR A 121 -11.86 -10.88 -12.65
CA TYR A 121 -12.49 -11.82 -11.73
C TYR A 121 -13.53 -11.10 -10.87
N GLU A 122 -14.77 -11.51 -11.01
CA GLU A 122 -15.84 -11.05 -10.13
C GLU A 122 -15.78 -11.79 -8.80
N ALA A 123 -15.32 -11.09 -7.75
CA ALA A 123 -15.17 -11.68 -6.42
C ALA A 123 -16.54 -12.02 -5.83
N LYS A 124 -16.65 -13.20 -5.20
CA LYS A 124 -17.90 -13.65 -4.55
C LYS A 124 -18.26 -12.73 -3.39
N GLY A 125 -19.43 -12.11 -3.46
CA GLY A 125 -19.90 -11.15 -2.47
C GLY A 125 -19.59 -9.70 -2.81
N ILE A 126 -19.14 -9.42 -4.04
CA ILE A 126 -18.92 -8.04 -4.53
C ILE A 126 -20.19 -7.19 -4.47
N ASP A 127 -21.37 -7.80 -4.54
CA ASP A 127 -22.66 -7.15 -4.38
C ASP A 127 -22.84 -6.46 -3.03
N ARG A 128 -22.15 -6.94 -1.99
CA ARG A 128 -22.12 -6.35 -0.63
C ARG A 128 -21.07 -5.27 -0.44
N VAL A 129 -20.20 -5.07 -1.41
CA VAL A 129 -19.20 -3.99 -1.39
C VAL A 129 -19.89 -2.69 -1.81
N ALA A 130 -19.62 -1.60 -1.11
CA ALA A 130 -20.21 -0.28 -1.37
C ALA A 130 -20.08 0.11 -2.86
N ALA A 131 -21.20 0.46 -3.48
CA ALA A 131 -21.28 0.65 -4.92
C ALA A 131 -20.40 1.80 -5.43
N ASP A 132 -20.25 2.86 -4.64
CA ASP A 132 -19.43 4.03 -4.96
C ASP A 132 -17.92 3.76 -4.91
N THR A 133 -17.50 2.61 -4.35
CA THR A 133 -16.10 2.17 -4.35
C THR A 133 -15.73 1.33 -5.58
N ARG A 134 -16.70 0.80 -6.32
CA ARG A 134 -16.50 -0.11 -7.48
C ARG A 134 -16.15 0.66 -8.75
N LEU A 135 -14.96 1.27 -8.81
CA LEU A 135 -14.55 2.18 -9.89
C LEU A 135 -14.22 1.49 -11.22
N ASP A 136 -13.99 0.18 -11.25
CA ASP A 136 -13.75 -0.59 -12.48
C ASP A 136 -15.06 -1.10 -13.14
N GLY A 137 -16.19 -0.84 -12.51
CA GLY A 137 -17.51 -1.17 -13.03
C GLY A 137 -17.71 -2.67 -13.31
N ALA A 138 -18.21 -3.01 -14.48
CA ALA A 138 -18.52 -4.38 -14.90
C ALA A 138 -17.30 -5.17 -15.42
N GLU A 139 -16.12 -4.56 -15.52
CA GLU A 139 -14.91 -5.24 -16.03
C GLU A 139 -14.29 -6.18 -14.99
N HIS A 140 -14.52 -5.93 -13.70
CA HIS A 140 -14.06 -6.76 -12.58
C HIS A 140 -12.56 -7.10 -12.61
N ARG A 141 -11.73 -6.18 -13.14
CA ARG A 141 -10.27 -6.36 -13.15
C ARG A 141 -9.66 -6.15 -11.78
N VAL A 142 -10.34 -5.35 -10.94
CA VAL A 142 -9.96 -5.12 -9.56
C VAL A 142 -11.17 -5.19 -8.64
N THR A 143 -10.92 -5.53 -7.37
CA THR A 143 -11.90 -5.61 -6.29
C THR A 143 -11.57 -4.53 -5.27
N PRO A 144 -12.51 -3.62 -4.89
CA PRO A 144 -12.29 -2.67 -3.80
C PRO A 144 -12.12 -3.43 -2.48
N ILE A 145 -11.15 -3.03 -1.68
CA ILE A 145 -10.84 -3.70 -0.41
C ILE A 145 -11.07 -2.78 0.79
N ASP A 146 -10.70 -1.51 0.68
CA ASP A 146 -10.84 -0.57 1.77
C ASP A 146 -10.96 0.87 1.29
N THR A 147 -11.25 1.76 2.22
CA THR A 147 -11.22 3.20 2.02
C THR A 147 -10.47 3.90 3.12
N GLY A 148 -9.81 5.00 2.74
CA GLY A 148 -9.21 5.95 3.65
C GLY A 148 -9.44 7.38 3.17
N ASP A 149 -9.31 8.35 4.07
CA ASP A 149 -9.20 9.74 3.68
C ASP A 149 -7.79 10.21 4.00
N ILE A 150 -7.00 10.52 2.97
CA ILE A 150 -5.64 11.01 3.10
C ILE A 150 -5.71 12.47 3.56
N CYS A 151 -5.22 12.74 4.76
CA CYS A 151 -5.32 14.04 5.42
C CYS A 151 -3.99 14.42 6.09
N VAL A 152 -3.81 15.70 6.41
CA VAL A 152 -2.72 16.08 7.31
C VAL A 152 -3.09 15.78 8.74
N ASN A 153 -2.23 15.01 9.42
CA ASN A 153 -2.29 14.74 10.84
C ASN A 153 -1.35 15.66 11.60
N TYR A 154 -1.68 15.98 12.86
CA TYR A 154 -0.87 16.85 13.69
C TYR A 154 -0.65 16.29 15.10
N ASP A 155 0.51 16.61 15.69
CA ASP A 155 0.88 16.32 17.07
C ASP A 155 0.25 17.34 18.02
N LYS A 156 -0.79 16.95 18.75
CA LYS A 156 -1.52 17.82 19.67
C LYS A 156 -0.60 18.45 20.73
N LYS A 157 0.36 17.67 21.24
CA LYS A 157 1.29 18.15 22.24
C LYS A 157 2.16 19.28 21.72
N TYR A 158 2.74 19.12 20.52
CA TYR A 158 3.55 20.16 19.90
C TYR A 158 2.77 21.48 19.79
N PHE A 159 1.55 21.42 19.25
CA PHE A 159 0.74 22.63 19.03
C PHE A 159 0.31 23.29 20.36
N ALA A 160 0.01 22.50 21.38
CA ALA A 160 -0.29 23.00 22.71
C ALA A 160 0.94 23.69 23.36
N ASP A 161 2.11 23.04 23.33
CA ASP A 161 3.35 23.57 23.91
C ASP A 161 3.79 24.88 23.24
N LYS A 162 3.58 24.98 21.91
CA LYS A 162 3.91 26.17 21.12
C LYS A 162 2.82 27.24 21.15
N LYS A 163 1.66 26.98 21.75
CA LYS A 163 0.50 27.86 21.74
C LYS A 163 0.11 28.27 20.31
N LEU A 164 0.29 27.37 19.36
CA LEU A 164 -0.03 27.52 17.94
C LEU A 164 -1.30 26.74 17.63
N ALA A 165 -2.26 27.35 16.94
CA ALA A 165 -3.44 26.63 16.48
C ALA A 165 -3.03 25.56 15.44
N PRO A 166 -3.55 24.31 15.51
CA PRO A 166 -3.34 23.35 14.43
C PRO A 166 -3.91 23.85 13.09
N PRO A 167 -3.31 23.47 11.94
CA PRO A 167 -3.83 23.84 10.62
C PRO A 167 -5.20 23.20 10.40
N ARG A 168 -6.07 23.84 9.61
CA ARG A 168 -7.42 23.35 9.27
C ARG A 168 -7.62 23.13 7.78
N SER A 169 -6.75 23.70 6.95
CA SER A 169 -6.87 23.72 5.49
C SER A 169 -5.50 23.65 4.82
N PHE A 170 -5.50 23.42 3.51
CA PHE A 170 -4.30 23.54 2.70
C PHE A 170 -3.66 24.94 2.80
N ASP A 171 -4.48 26.02 2.82
CA ASP A 171 -3.96 27.37 2.92
C ASP A 171 -3.20 27.63 4.21
N ASP A 172 -3.64 27.02 5.31
CA ASP A 172 -2.92 27.15 6.59
C ASP A 172 -1.50 26.59 6.50
N LEU A 173 -1.31 25.44 5.87
CA LEU A 173 0.00 24.79 5.73
C LEU A 173 1.07 25.67 5.05
N ALA A 174 0.63 26.57 4.18
CA ALA A 174 1.51 27.50 3.47
C ALA A 174 1.86 28.78 4.27
N LYS A 175 1.24 29.00 5.45
CA LYS A 175 1.52 30.19 6.28
C LYS A 175 2.88 30.07 6.97
N PRO A 176 3.60 31.19 7.17
CA PRO A 176 4.90 31.20 7.85
C PRO A 176 4.90 30.56 9.25
N ALA A 177 3.77 30.58 9.95
CA ALA A 177 3.63 29.97 11.26
C ALA A 177 3.86 28.44 11.26
N TYR A 178 3.70 27.77 10.11
CA TYR A 178 3.87 26.32 9.94
C TYR A 178 5.18 25.98 9.19
N LYS A 179 6.12 26.91 9.16
CA LYS A 179 7.42 26.72 8.49
C LYS A 179 8.19 25.54 9.09
N ASN A 180 8.69 24.65 8.24
CA ASN A 180 9.44 23.43 8.58
C ASN A 180 8.65 22.40 9.42
N LEU A 181 7.32 22.46 9.45
CA LEU A 181 6.53 21.55 10.28
C LEU A 181 5.99 20.33 9.52
N LEU A 182 5.79 20.42 8.20
CA LEU A 182 5.15 19.37 7.41
C LEU A 182 6.17 18.38 6.84
N VAL A 183 5.86 17.09 6.96
CA VAL A 183 6.42 16.01 6.15
C VAL A 183 5.32 15.40 5.28
N THR A 184 5.66 15.09 4.05
CA THR A 184 4.80 14.40 3.06
C THR A 184 5.62 13.37 2.30
N GLU A 185 4.95 12.42 1.70
CA GLU A 185 5.55 11.42 0.85
C GLU A 185 5.76 11.97 -0.58
N ASN A 186 6.66 11.32 -1.29
CA ASN A 186 6.91 11.59 -2.70
C ASN A 186 5.73 11.10 -3.56
N ALA A 187 5.09 12.00 -4.26
CA ALA A 187 3.92 11.70 -5.10
C ALA A 187 4.23 10.74 -6.27
N ALA A 188 5.50 10.50 -6.60
CA ALA A 188 5.88 9.53 -7.64
C ALA A 188 5.99 8.09 -7.11
N THR A 189 6.20 7.90 -5.81
CA THR A 189 6.49 6.60 -5.19
C THR A 189 5.41 6.12 -4.24
N SER A 190 4.64 7.04 -3.65
CA SER A 190 3.68 6.79 -2.58
C SER A 190 2.27 7.20 -2.97
N SER A 191 1.27 6.37 -2.67
CA SER A 191 -0.13 6.69 -2.93
C SER A 191 -0.67 7.79 -2.00
N PRO A 192 -0.40 7.84 -0.68
CA PRO A 192 -0.79 9.00 0.13
C PRO A 192 -0.13 10.31 -0.32
N GLY A 193 1.14 10.28 -0.74
CA GLY A 193 1.78 11.45 -1.33
C GLY A 193 1.11 11.92 -2.63
N LEU A 194 0.72 10.99 -3.49
CA LEU A 194 -0.03 11.31 -4.71
C LEU A 194 -1.45 11.80 -4.39
N GLY A 195 -2.14 11.18 -3.43
CA GLY A 195 -3.46 11.63 -2.99
C GLY A 195 -3.42 13.05 -2.42
N PHE A 196 -2.39 13.40 -1.65
CA PHE A 196 -2.20 14.75 -1.15
C PHE A 196 -1.94 15.75 -2.30
N LEU A 197 -1.11 15.38 -3.29
CA LEU A 197 -0.95 16.18 -4.50
C LEU A 197 -2.29 16.40 -5.23
N LEU A 198 -3.07 15.33 -5.43
CA LEU A 198 -4.38 15.42 -6.10
C LEU A 198 -5.39 16.24 -5.30
N GLY A 199 -5.34 16.20 -3.98
CA GLY A 199 -6.12 17.08 -3.09
C GLY A 199 -5.81 18.56 -3.36
N THR A 200 -4.53 18.90 -3.57
CA THR A 200 -4.15 20.27 -3.95
C THR A 200 -4.56 20.64 -5.37
N VAL A 201 -4.53 19.68 -6.31
CA VAL A 201 -5.05 19.89 -7.69
C VAL A 201 -6.57 20.11 -7.67
N ALA A 202 -7.30 19.33 -6.84
CA ALA A 202 -8.74 19.50 -6.67
C ALA A 202 -9.10 20.88 -6.11
N THR A 203 -8.29 21.36 -5.15
CA THR A 203 -8.54 22.63 -4.44
C THR A 203 -8.15 23.84 -5.27
N TYR A 204 -6.99 23.83 -5.91
CA TYR A 204 -6.42 25.02 -6.58
C TYR A 204 -6.48 24.97 -8.12
N GLY A 205 -6.92 23.83 -8.68
CA GLY A 205 -6.94 23.61 -10.13
C GLY A 205 -5.58 23.43 -10.76
N ASP A 206 -5.57 23.13 -12.07
CA ASP A 206 -4.36 22.79 -12.84
C ASP A 206 -3.31 23.90 -12.91
N LYS A 207 -3.71 25.15 -12.70
CA LYS A 207 -2.79 26.30 -12.70
C LYS A 207 -2.33 26.70 -11.30
N GLY A 208 -3.17 26.50 -10.28
CA GLY A 208 -2.92 27.00 -8.93
C GLY A 208 -2.12 26.05 -8.04
N TYR A 209 -2.22 24.73 -8.27
CA TYR A 209 -1.53 23.76 -7.41
C TYR A 209 0.00 23.92 -7.42
N GLN A 210 0.61 24.29 -8.56
CA GLN A 210 2.05 24.49 -8.64
C GLN A 210 2.51 25.68 -7.80
N ASP A 211 1.76 26.77 -7.81
CA ASP A 211 2.08 27.95 -6.99
C ASP A 211 1.88 27.68 -5.50
N TYR A 212 0.88 26.84 -5.15
CA TYR A 212 0.72 26.35 -3.81
C TYR A 212 1.94 25.51 -3.36
N TRP A 213 2.42 24.57 -4.19
CA TRP A 213 3.59 23.74 -3.88
C TRP A 213 4.91 24.53 -3.82
N LYS A 214 5.06 25.61 -4.60
CA LYS A 214 6.16 26.58 -4.44
C LYS A 214 6.14 27.19 -3.04
N LYS A 215 4.96 27.56 -2.54
CA LYS A 215 4.80 28.09 -1.17
C LYS A 215 5.16 27.03 -0.13
N LEU A 216 4.69 25.78 -0.27
CA LEU A 216 5.05 24.70 0.62
C LEU A 216 6.56 24.42 0.62
N LYS A 217 7.21 24.39 -0.56
CA LYS A 217 8.67 24.25 -0.68
C LYS A 217 9.40 25.39 0.05
N SER A 218 8.99 26.62 -0.18
CA SER A 218 9.55 27.79 0.52
C SER A 218 9.28 27.76 2.03
N ASN A 219 8.19 27.10 2.43
CA ASN A 219 7.82 26.88 3.82
C ASN A 219 8.51 25.64 4.44
N GLY A 220 9.42 24.99 3.70
CA GLY A 220 10.27 23.91 4.21
C GLY A 220 9.58 22.57 4.41
N VAL A 221 8.62 22.24 3.53
CA VAL A 221 8.03 20.90 3.50
C VAL A 221 9.15 19.86 3.30
N LYS A 222 9.14 18.81 4.12
CA LYS A 222 10.04 17.66 3.97
C LYS A 222 9.34 16.62 3.11
N VAL A 223 10.06 16.07 2.14
CA VAL A 223 9.59 14.97 1.29
C VAL A 223 10.39 13.73 1.56
N VAL A 224 9.73 12.61 1.75
CA VAL A 224 10.33 11.28 1.96
C VAL A 224 9.71 10.26 1.00
N ASP A 225 10.31 9.08 0.87
CA ASP A 225 9.94 8.15 -0.20
C ASP A 225 8.60 7.43 0.02
N GLY A 226 8.16 7.22 1.27
CA GLY A 226 6.95 6.50 1.57
C GLY A 226 6.36 6.78 2.96
N TRP A 227 5.15 6.26 3.17
CA TRP A 227 4.35 6.49 4.36
C TRP A 227 5.02 5.96 5.65
N GLU A 228 5.63 4.78 5.60
CA GLU A 228 6.33 4.21 6.77
C GLU A 228 7.38 5.18 7.31
N GLN A 229 8.17 5.77 6.43
CA GLN A 229 9.17 6.76 6.82
C GLN A 229 8.51 8.04 7.32
N ALA A 230 7.53 8.60 6.59
CA ALA A 230 6.86 9.83 6.99
C ALA A 230 6.23 9.72 8.38
N TYR A 231 5.47 8.63 8.62
CA TYR A 231 4.70 8.48 9.84
C TYR A 231 5.53 7.96 11.03
N ASN A 232 6.38 6.94 10.81
CA ASN A 232 7.07 6.24 11.90
C ASN A 232 8.46 6.81 12.22
N GLU A 233 9.07 7.60 11.32
CA GLU A 233 10.41 8.14 11.54
C GLU A 233 10.42 9.67 11.65
N GLU A 234 9.55 10.38 10.91
CA GLU A 234 9.59 11.83 10.80
C GLU A 234 8.50 12.56 11.59
N PHE A 235 7.36 11.93 11.83
CA PHE A 235 6.22 12.55 12.53
C PHE A 235 6.36 12.43 14.06
N SER A 236 6.51 13.54 14.74
CA SER A 236 6.69 13.60 16.21
C SER A 236 5.48 13.07 16.99
N GLY A 237 4.29 13.09 16.40
CA GLY A 237 3.05 12.64 17.04
C GLY A 237 2.89 11.13 17.10
N SER A 238 3.58 10.35 16.28
CA SER A 238 3.52 8.89 16.30
C SER A 238 4.39 8.27 17.39
N ALA A 239 4.05 7.05 17.80
CA ALA A 239 4.89 6.27 18.73
C ALA A 239 6.27 6.00 18.14
N GLY A 240 6.35 5.70 16.84
CA GLY A 240 7.59 5.51 16.11
C GLY A 240 8.42 6.79 16.04
N GLY A 241 7.80 7.90 15.64
CA GLY A 241 8.46 9.20 15.54
C GLY A 241 8.98 9.71 16.88
N ARG A 242 8.25 9.53 17.98
CA ARG A 242 8.71 9.85 19.33
C ARG A 242 9.97 9.05 19.68
N LYS A 243 10.03 7.78 19.32
CA LYS A 243 11.21 6.92 19.51
C LYS A 243 12.39 7.37 18.65
N ALA A 244 12.12 7.75 17.40
CA ALA A 244 13.12 8.27 16.47
C ALA A 244 13.55 9.72 16.77
N LYS A 245 12.90 10.40 17.74
CA LYS A 245 13.09 11.83 18.04
C LYS A 245 12.77 12.73 16.83
N ALA A 246 11.72 12.39 16.12
CA ALA A 246 11.24 13.13 14.96
C ALA A 246 10.86 14.57 15.31
N ASP A 247 11.02 15.46 14.33
CA ASP A 247 10.83 16.90 14.50
C ASP A 247 9.71 17.50 13.65
N ARG A 248 8.96 16.67 12.92
CA ARG A 248 7.84 17.09 12.07
C ARG A 248 6.50 16.88 12.77
N PRO A 249 5.87 17.94 13.31
CA PRO A 249 4.57 17.80 14.00
C PRO A 249 3.36 17.74 13.06
N LEU A 250 3.56 17.81 11.76
CA LEU A 250 2.56 17.65 10.72
C LEU A 250 3.02 16.57 9.73
N VAL A 251 2.12 15.63 9.40
CA VAL A 251 2.38 14.55 8.44
C VAL A 251 1.18 14.35 7.54
N VAL A 252 1.41 14.03 6.27
CA VAL A 252 0.38 13.48 5.41
C VAL A 252 0.14 12.03 5.83
N SER A 253 -1.08 11.69 6.19
CA SER A 253 -1.50 10.36 6.65
C SER A 253 -3.01 10.22 6.48
N TYR A 254 -3.70 9.53 7.39
CA TYR A 254 -5.13 9.22 7.24
C TYR A 254 -5.98 9.82 8.35
N ALA A 255 -7.26 10.07 8.04
CA ALA A 255 -8.27 10.44 9.04
C ALA A 255 -8.42 9.38 10.14
N SER A 256 -8.10 8.15 9.83
CA SER A 256 -8.13 6.97 10.71
C SER A 256 -6.82 6.73 11.47
N SER A 257 -5.80 7.60 11.34
CA SER A 257 -4.52 7.42 12.06
C SER A 257 -4.59 7.69 13.58
N PRO A 258 -5.40 8.62 14.13
CA PRO A 258 -5.41 8.87 15.56
C PRO A 258 -5.69 7.65 16.45
N PRO A 259 -6.60 6.72 16.12
CA PRO A 259 -6.78 5.45 16.84
C PRO A 259 -5.51 4.60 17.03
N VAL A 260 -4.59 4.64 16.07
CA VAL A 260 -3.29 3.92 16.13
C VAL A 260 -2.53 4.30 17.38
N GLU A 261 -2.42 5.61 17.61
CA GLU A 261 -1.64 6.16 18.72
C GLU A 261 -2.27 5.87 20.08
N VAL A 262 -3.57 5.61 20.12
CA VAL A 262 -4.27 5.15 21.32
C VAL A 262 -4.07 3.65 21.53
N LEU A 263 -4.15 2.85 20.46
CA LEU A 263 -4.00 1.39 20.51
C LEU A 263 -2.64 0.97 21.08
N TYR A 264 -1.58 1.64 20.66
CA TYR A 264 -0.20 1.29 21.05
C TYR A 264 0.31 2.03 22.30
N ALA A 265 -0.44 3.00 22.82
CA ALA A 265 -0.05 3.69 24.03
C ALA A 265 -0.27 2.83 25.29
N LYS A 266 0.66 2.93 26.25
CA LYS A 266 0.54 2.26 27.58
C LYS A 266 0.88 3.25 28.68
N PRO A 267 -0.06 3.62 29.57
CA PRO A 267 -1.50 3.29 29.51
C PRO A 267 -2.19 3.96 28.32
N GLN A 268 -3.35 3.43 27.93
CA GLN A 268 -4.16 4.05 26.87
C GLN A 268 -4.63 5.44 27.34
N PRO A 269 -4.43 6.48 26.54
CA PRO A 269 -4.87 7.84 26.89
C PRO A 269 -6.39 7.99 26.71
N ALA A 270 -6.97 8.93 27.46
CA ALA A 270 -8.39 9.25 27.33
C ALA A 270 -8.73 9.93 26.00
N GLU A 271 -7.75 10.59 25.37
CA GLU A 271 -7.85 11.24 24.07
C GLU A 271 -6.70 10.82 23.17
N ALA A 272 -6.94 10.79 21.86
CA ALA A 272 -5.87 10.54 20.90
C ALA A 272 -4.82 11.67 20.98
N PRO A 273 -3.50 11.33 21.04
CA PRO A 273 -2.43 12.32 21.10
C PRO A 273 -2.25 13.09 19.79
N THR A 274 -2.82 12.59 18.71
CA THR A 274 -2.81 13.24 17.40
C THR A 274 -4.21 13.70 16.99
N GLY A 275 -4.28 14.61 16.03
CA GLY A 275 -5.52 15.09 15.43
C GLY A 275 -5.39 15.22 13.93
N VAL A 276 -6.49 15.55 13.27
CA VAL A 276 -6.59 15.59 11.79
C VAL A 276 -7.06 16.97 11.34
N ALA A 277 -6.38 17.53 10.35
CA ALA A 277 -6.80 18.73 9.62
C ALA A 277 -7.79 18.34 8.52
N THR A 278 -9.07 18.18 8.84
CA THR A 278 -10.10 17.61 7.97
C THR A 278 -10.35 18.39 6.67
N GLY A 279 -9.97 19.66 6.61
CA GLY A 279 -10.02 20.46 5.36
C GLY A 279 -8.86 20.18 4.38
N THR A 280 -8.01 19.17 4.66
CA THR A 280 -6.91 18.74 3.76
C THR A 280 -7.14 17.34 3.18
N CYS A 281 -8.32 16.77 3.34
CA CYS A 281 -8.58 15.37 3.06
C CYS A 281 -8.89 15.09 1.59
N PHE A 282 -8.32 13.99 1.08
CA PHE A 282 -8.60 13.42 -0.23
C PHE A 282 -9.07 11.97 -0.07
N ARG A 283 -10.17 11.59 -0.75
CA ARG A 283 -10.71 10.23 -0.70
C ARG A 283 -9.80 9.24 -1.40
N GLN A 284 -9.40 8.21 -0.66
CA GLN A 284 -8.71 7.04 -1.18
C GLN A 284 -9.64 5.82 -1.16
N ILE A 285 -9.52 4.99 -2.19
CA ILE A 285 -10.12 3.66 -2.29
C ILE A 285 -9.02 2.73 -2.77
N GLU A 286 -8.71 1.68 -2.01
CA GLU A 286 -7.71 0.69 -2.39
C GLU A 286 -8.34 -0.57 -2.98
N PHE A 287 -7.60 -1.19 -3.89
CA PHE A 287 -8.04 -2.35 -4.64
C PHE A 287 -7.02 -3.49 -4.58
N ALA A 288 -7.53 -4.71 -4.73
CA ALA A 288 -6.74 -5.87 -5.07
C ALA A 288 -7.19 -6.46 -6.40
N GLY A 289 -6.27 -7.11 -7.12
CA GLY A 289 -6.58 -7.76 -8.39
C GLY A 289 -5.78 -9.04 -8.60
N LEU A 290 -6.35 -9.97 -9.37
CA LEU A 290 -5.68 -11.19 -9.79
C LEU A 290 -4.63 -10.82 -10.85
N LEU A 291 -3.36 -11.12 -10.60
CA LEU A 291 -2.29 -10.80 -11.54
C LEU A 291 -2.39 -11.64 -12.81
N ASN A 292 -2.23 -11.00 -13.96
CA ASN A 292 -2.22 -11.69 -15.25
C ASN A 292 -0.97 -12.59 -15.35
N GLY A 293 -1.19 -13.89 -15.55
CA GLY A 293 -0.14 -14.90 -15.51
C GLY A 293 0.15 -15.45 -14.11
N ALA A 294 -0.75 -15.25 -13.13
CA ALA A 294 -0.67 -15.84 -11.81
C ALA A 294 -0.49 -17.36 -11.87
N LYS A 295 0.44 -17.89 -11.07
CA LYS A 295 0.73 -19.34 -11.05
C LYS A 295 -0.32 -20.13 -10.29
N ASN A 296 -1.03 -19.49 -9.36
CA ASN A 296 -2.10 -20.08 -8.56
C ASN A 296 -3.37 -19.23 -8.67
N GLU A 297 -3.98 -19.20 -9.86
CA GLU A 297 -5.22 -18.45 -10.08
C GLU A 297 -6.35 -18.86 -9.14
N ALA A 298 -6.52 -20.17 -8.88
CA ALA A 298 -7.59 -20.65 -8.02
C ALA A 298 -7.42 -20.14 -6.58
N GLY A 299 -6.20 -20.16 -6.07
CA GLY A 299 -5.88 -19.59 -4.76
C GLY A 299 -6.00 -18.07 -4.75
N GLY A 300 -5.59 -17.39 -5.83
CA GLY A 300 -5.74 -15.94 -5.99
C GLY A 300 -7.20 -15.50 -5.95
N LYS A 301 -8.09 -16.20 -6.68
CA LYS A 301 -9.54 -15.96 -6.65
C LYS A 301 -10.13 -16.18 -5.25
N ALA A 302 -9.73 -17.27 -4.58
CA ALA A 302 -10.17 -17.52 -3.21
C ALA A 302 -9.68 -16.42 -2.24
N LEU A 303 -8.48 -15.87 -2.46
CA LEU A 303 -7.98 -14.76 -1.65
C LEU A 303 -8.78 -13.48 -1.90
N LEU A 304 -9.11 -13.13 -3.13
CA LEU A 304 -9.95 -11.96 -3.44
C LEU A 304 -11.34 -12.08 -2.80
N ASP A 305 -11.98 -13.25 -2.85
CA ASP A 305 -13.24 -13.52 -2.16
C ASP A 305 -13.11 -13.29 -0.64
N PHE A 306 -12.00 -13.75 -0.06
CA PHE A 306 -11.74 -13.64 1.37
C PHE A 306 -11.46 -12.18 1.81
N LEU A 307 -10.73 -11.41 1.00
CA LEU A 307 -10.40 -10.01 1.31
C LEU A 307 -11.64 -9.11 1.46
N ILE A 308 -12.76 -9.44 0.78
CA ILE A 308 -14.04 -8.75 0.95
C ILE A 308 -15.00 -9.47 1.90
N SER A 309 -14.58 -10.59 2.51
CA SER A 309 -15.37 -11.25 3.53
C SER A 309 -15.49 -10.38 4.79
N LYS A 310 -16.62 -10.47 5.48
CA LYS A 310 -16.82 -9.74 6.72
C LYS A 310 -15.69 -10.00 7.73
N ARG A 311 -15.16 -11.21 7.76
CA ARG A 311 -14.08 -11.61 8.68
C ARG A 311 -12.79 -10.83 8.44
N PHE A 312 -12.36 -10.70 7.19
CA PHE A 312 -11.17 -9.92 6.84
C PHE A 312 -11.43 -8.42 7.01
N GLN A 313 -12.60 -7.95 6.58
CA GLN A 313 -12.99 -6.55 6.65
C GLN A 313 -13.08 -6.01 8.10
N GLU A 314 -13.43 -6.85 9.08
CA GLU A 314 -13.43 -6.48 10.51
C GLU A 314 -12.02 -6.58 11.15
N ASP A 315 -11.06 -7.26 10.50
CA ASP A 315 -9.65 -7.34 10.94
C ASP A 315 -8.83 -6.12 10.53
N MET A 316 -9.08 -5.59 9.32
CA MET A 316 -8.30 -4.52 8.71
C MET A 316 -8.18 -3.25 9.57
N PRO A 317 -9.24 -2.73 10.19
CA PRO A 317 -9.13 -1.46 10.91
C PRO A 317 -8.06 -1.46 12.00
N LEU A 318 -7.85 -2.57 12.70
CA LEU A 318 -6.83 -2.67 13.74
C LEU A 318 -5.45 -3.08 13.24
N ASN A 319 -5.33 -3.44 11.95
CA ASN A 319 -4.08 -3.93 11.37
C ASN A 319 -3.51 -3.00 10.29
N MET A 320 -4.38 -2.37 9.48
CA MET A 320 -3.99 -1.44 8.42
C MET A 320 -4.52 -0.02 8.64
N PHE A 321 -5.40 0.18 9.64
CA PHE A 321 -5.96 1.49 10.00
C PHE A 321 -6.75 2.17 8.86
N VAL A 322 -7.48 1.36 8.10
CA VAL A 322 -8.37 1.77 7.01
C VAL A 322 -9.82 1.37 7.33
N ASN A 323 -10.77 1.86 6.55
CA ASN A 323 -12.18 1.58 6.74
C ASN A 323 -12.64 0.44 5.81
N PRO A 324 -13.48 -0.49 6.31
CA PRO A 324 -14.04 -1.56 5.49
C PRO A 324 -14.99 -1.02 4.42
N VAL A 325 -15.09 -1.73 3.29
CA VAL A 325 -16.03 -1.43 2.19
C VAL A 325 -17.20 -2.39 2.12
N THR A 326 -17.16 -3.50 2.85
CA THR A 326 -18.22 -4.51 2.85
C THR A 326 -19.32 -4.12 3.84
N GLU A 327 -20.57 -4.10 3.37
CA GLU A 327 -21.74 -3.79 4.18
C GLU A 327 -21.85 -4.68 5.43
N GLY A 328 -22.16 -4.07 6.54
CA GLY A 328 -22.32 -4.75 7.83
C GLY A 328 -21.03 -5.18 8.50
N ALA A 329 -19.85 -4.86 7.95
CA ALA A 329 -18.58 -4.97 8.65
C ALA A 329 -18.51 -3.91 9.76
N LYS A 330 -18.11 -4.33 10.95
CA LYS A 330 -18.10 -3.46 12.14
C LYS A 330 -16.75 -2.79 12.29
N LEU A 331 -16.77 -1.48 12.53
CA LEU A 331 -15.59 -0.76 13.00
C LEU A 331 -15.38 -1.03 14.49
N PRO A 332 -14.14 -1.24 14.94
CA PRO A 332 -13.81 -1.28 16.37
C PRO A 332 -14.20 0.03 17.07
N GLU A 333 -14.62 -0.05 18.35
CA GLU A 333 -14.98 1.12 19.15
C GLU A 333 -13.85 2.18 19.17
N LEU A 334 -12.61 1.74 19.15
CA LEU A 334 -11.45 2.62 19.08
C LEU A 334 -11.50 3.56 17.85
N PHE A 335 -11.96 3.06 16.71
CA PHE A 335 -12.08 3.85 15.48
C PHE A 335 -13.23 4.84 15.54
N THR A 336 -14.38 4.41 16.04
CA THR A 336 -15.56 5.29 16.17
C THR A 336 -15.34 6.40 17.20
N LYS A 337 -14.51 6.13 18.22
CA LYS A 337 -14.21 7.08 19.28
C LYS A 337 -13.11 8.09 18.94
N PHE A 338 -12.06 7.66 18.25
CA PHE A 338 -10.84 8.45 18.05
C PHE A 338 -10.52 8.78 16.59
N GLY A 339 -11.15 8.11 15.62
CA GLY A 339 -11.03 8.44 14.21
C GLY A 339 -11.70 9.78 13.90
N ALA A 340 -11.18 10.49 12.90
CA ALA A 340 -11.79 11.73 12.45
C ALA A 340 -12.89 11.43 11.43
N THR A 341 -14.04 12.07 11.57
CA THR A 341 -15.09 12.08 10.54
C THR A 341 -14.76 13.13 9.49
N VAL A 342 -14.78 12.73 8.23
CA VAL A 342 -14.56 13.62 7.09
C VAL A 342 -15.83 13.65 6.23
N ASP A 343 -16.58 14.74 6.33
CA ASP A 343 -17.87 14.86 5.65
C ASP A 343 -17.72 15.03 4.14
N ARG A 344 -16.68 15.76 3.70
CA ARG A 344 -16.49 16.12 2.30
C ARG A 344 -14.99 16.07 1.93
N PRO A 345 -14.41 14.88 1.78
CA PRO A 345 -13.06 14.78 1.25
C PRO A 345 -13.03 15.27 -0.20
N THR A 346 -11.93 15.88 -0.60
CA THR A 346 -11.73 16.20 -2.00
C THR A 346 -11.60 14.93 -2.84
N THR A 347 -12.02 14.99 -4.09
CA THR A 347 -11.89 13.92 -5.08
C THR A 347 -11.47 14.51 -6.42
N VAL A 348 -10.89 13.69 -7.27
CA VAL A 348 -10.66 14.01 -8.69
C VAL A 348 -11.27 12.88 -9.52
N ALA A 349 -12.02 13.25 -10.56
CA ALA A 349 -12.66 12.26 -11.42
C ALA A 349 -11.63 11.31 -12.05
N PRO A 350 -11.90 9.97 -12.10
CA PRO A 350 -10.97 8.98 -12.62
C PRO A 350 -10.40 9.32 -14.00
N ASP A 351 -11.23 9.77 -14.93
CA ASP A 351 -10.81 10.19 -16.28
C ASP A 351 -9.82 11.35 -16.25
N ARG A 352 -10.01 12.29 -15.32
CA ARG A 352 -9.10 13.41 -15.16
C ARG A 352 -7.77 12.97 -14.58
N ILE A 353 -7.78 12.02 -13.63
CA ILE A 353 -6.55 11.40 -13.12
C ILE A 353 -5.83 10.67 -14.25
N SER A 354 -6.53 9.82 -14.99
CA SER A 354 -5.96 9.06 -16.12
C SER A 354 -5.24 9.96 -17.12
N LYS A 355 -5.87 11.08 -17.49
CA LYS A 355 -5.33 11.99 -18.50
C LYS A 355 -4.15 12.86 -18.03
N ASN A 356 -4.09 13.20 -16.74
CA ASN A 356 -3.21 14.28 -16.29
C ASN A 356 -2.21 13.86 -15.19
N ARG A 357 -2.39 12.70 -14.56
CA ARG A 357 -1.57 12.24 -13.43
C ARG A 357 -0.07 12.33 -13.70
N GLU A 358 0.38 11.85 -14.86
CA GLU A 358 1.81 11.86 -15.21
C GLU A 358 2.35 13.28 -15.29
N GLN A 359 1.61 14.18 -15.92
CA GLN A 359 2.00 15.58 -16.01
C GLN A 359 2.04 16.25 -14.64
N TRP A 360 1.04 16.00 -13.79
CA TRP A 360 1.02 16.56 -12.44
C TRP A 360 2.20 16.06 -11.59
N VAL A 361 2.46 14.75 -11.60
CA VAL A 361 3.59 14.15 -10.86
C VAL A 361 4.93 14.66 -11.40
N GLN A 362 5.10 14.74 -12.72
CA GLN A 362 6.35 15.21 -13.34
C GLN A 362 6.61 16.69 -13.01
N SER A 363 5.58 17.53 -13.11
CA SER A 363 5.67 18.95 -12.77
C SER A 363 5.97 19.14 -11.28
N TRP A 364 5.29 18.40 -10.41
CA TRP A 364 5.53 18.42 -8.98
C TRP A 364 6.94 17.96 -8.63
N SER A 365 7.42 16.84 -9.18
CA SER A 365 8.77 16.31 -8.94
C SER A 365 9.84 17.30 -9.35
N SER A 366 9.67 17.97 -10.50
CA SER A 366 10.60 19.00 -10.97
C SER A 366 10.62 20.23 -10.07
N LEU A 367 9.48 20.55 -9.44
CA LEU A 367 9.32 21.72 -8.58
C LEU A 367 9.79 21.47 -7.16
N VAL A 368 9.49 20.30 -6.59
CA VAL A 368 9.60 20.05 -5.14
C VAL A 368 10.84 19.21 -4.80
N VAL A 369 11.12 18.16 -5.59
CA VAL A 369 12.18 17.19 -5.30
C VAL A 369 13.54 17.64 -5.85
N LYS A 370 13.56 18.28 -7.01
CA LYS A 370 14.77 18.86 -7.61
C LYS A 370 15.01 20.28 -7.09
#